data_25fa370fa73e1049efc3f92ae4bc6ec1
#
_entry.id   25fa370fa73e1049efc3f92ae4bc6ec1
#
_cell.length_a   1.000
_cell.length_b   1.000
_cell.length_c   1.000
_cell.angle_alpha   90.00
_cell.angle_beta   90.00
_cell.angle_gamma   90.00
#
_symmetry.space_group_name_H-M   'P 1'
#
loop_
_entity.id
_entity.type
_entity.pdbx_description
1 polymer ?
#
loop_
_entity_poly.entity_id
_entity_poly.type
_entity_poly.pdbx_seq_one_letter_code
_entity_poly.pdbx_strand_id
1 'polypeptide(L)'
;IMNIGTSVPLPAYTIDPAFMAKKAEELGFESIWYAEHPAVPVHSASPFPATGGEIPWTYSHFTDPYIALARASGVTSTIKIGTGITLVPERNPLLLAKEIASLDRFSGGRFLFGIGTGWLREETELMGGDFVHRWTQTREAIEVMKALWTHDEAEYHGQYFNFPPVRSYPKPAQKPHPPIILG
;
A
#
# COMPACT_ATOMS: atom_id res chain seq x y z
N ILE A 1 16.81 -18.28 -12.15
CA ILE A 1 17.32 -17.16 -11.32
C ILE A 1 16.25 -16.88 -10.31
N MET A 2 16.60 -16.88 -9.03
CA MET A 2 15.69 -16.55 -7.93
C MET A 2 15.53 -15.01 -7.86
N ASN A 3 14.30 -14.53 -7.85
CA ASN A 3 14.02 -13.11 -7.64
C ASN A 3 14.05 -12.81 -6.15
N ILE A 4 14.80 -11.80 -5.74
CA ILE A 4 14.97 -11.41 -4.33
C ILE A 4 14.52 -9.95 -4.20
N GLY A 5 13.52 -9.71 -3.33
CA GLY A 5 13.11 -8.37 -2.91
C GLY A 5 13.72 -8.00 -1.56
N THR A 6 13.74 -6.71 -1.26
CA THR A 6 14.12 -6.19 0.05
C THR A 6 12.98 -5.35 0.65
N SER A 7 12.80 -5.45 1.97
CA SER A 7 11.83 -4.63 2.72
C SER A 7 12.56 -3.59 3.56
N VAL A 8 11.95 -2.43 3.76
CA VAL A 8 12.54 -1.29 4.48
C VAL A 8 11.64 -0.91 5.67
N PRO A 9 11.69 -1.67 6.78
CA PRO A 9 10.95 -1.36 8.00
C PRO A 9 11.75 -0.38 8.89
N LEU A 10 12.12 0.77 8.34
CA LEU A 10 12.96 1.76 9.01
C LEU A 10 12.19 3.07 9.26
N PRO A 11 12.53 3.79 10.36
CA PRO A 11 11.99 5.13 10.58
C PRO A 11 12.28 6.07 9.41
N ALA A 12 11.29 6.90 9.08
CA ALA A 12 11.30 7.80 7.93
C ALA A 12 12.52 8.72 7.82
N TYR A 13 13.09 9.09 8.97
CA TYR A 13 14.20 10.03 9.07
C TYR A 13 15.60 9.37 9.14
N THR A 14 15.68 8.05 9.09
CA THR A 14 16.98 7.34 9.17
C THR A 14 17.68 7.27 7.83
N ILE A 15 16.93 7.09 6.76
CA ILE A 15 17.48 6.99 5.41
C ILE A 15 16.45 7.43 4.35
N ASP A 16 16.92 8.16 3.34
CA ASP A 16 16.06 8.61 2.25
C ASP A 16 15.58 7.41 1.40
N PRO A 17 14.25 7.26 1.16
CA PRO A 17 13.71 6.22 0.30
C PRO A 17 14.31 6.19 -1.11
N ALA A 18 14.64 7.35 -1.68
CA ALA A 18 15.27 7.44 -2.99
C ALA A 18 16.67 6.83 -2.98
N PHE A 19 17.46 7.11 -1.94
CA PHE A 19 18.80 6.52 -1.78
C PHE A 19 18.72 5.00 -1.63
N MET A 20 17.81 4.51 -0.77
CA MET A 20 17.62 3.07 -0.56
C MET A 20 17.21 2.34 -1.83
N ALA A 21 16.24 2.88 -2.57
CA ALA A 21 15.76 2.26 -3.80
C ALA A 21 16.85 2.22 -4.88
N LYS A 22 17.59 3.32 -5.05
CA LYS A 22 18.72 3.36 -5.98
C LYS A 22 19.80 2.35 -5.60
N LYS A 23 20.10 2.23 -4.32
CA LYS A 23 21.10 1.27 -3.83
C LYS A 23 20.65 -0.18 -4.01
N ALA A 24 19.36 -0.48 -3.74
CA ALA A 24 18.79 -1.79 -3.99
C ALA A 24 18.84 -2.17 -5.49
N GLU A 25 18.54 -1.22 -6.38
CA GLU A 25 18.65 -1.42 -7.83
C GLU A 25 20.10 -1.71 -8.26
N GLU A 26 21.07 -0.92 -7.79
CA GLU A 26 22.49 -1.12 -8.06
C GLU A 26 23.03 -2.48 -7.59
N LEU A 27 22.47 -3.01 -6.48
CA LEU A 27 22.81 -4.32 -5.93
C LEU A 27 22.07 -5.48 -6.60
N GLY A 28 21.17 -5.19 -7.55
CA GLY A 28 20.47 -6.21 -8.33
C GLY A 28 19.25 -6.83 -7.64
N PHE A 29 18.68 -6.16 -6.62
CA PHE A 29 17.39 -6.59 -6.08
C PHE A 29 16.28 -6.43 -7.12
N GLU A 30 15.37 -7.40 -7.15
CA GLU A 30 14.22 -7.40 -8.08
C GLU A 30 13.16 -6.38 -7.66
N SER A 31 12.99 -6.20 -6.32
CA SER A 31 11.95 -5.32 -5.78
C SER A 31 12.34 -4.72 -4.44
N ILE A 32 11.74 -3.55 -4.13
CA ILE A 32 11.84 -2.88 -2.83
C ILE A 32 10.45 -2.60 -2.28
N TRP A 33 10.24 -2.83 -0.96
CA TRP A 33 8.95 -2.81 -0.30
C TRP A 33 8.95 -1.91 0.91
N TYR A 34 7.94 -1.02 1.01
CA TYR A 34 7.76 -0.12 2.14
C TYR A 34 6.49 -0.48 2.92
N ALA A 35 6.63 -0.57 4.25
CA ALA A 35 5.56 -0.91 5.17
C ALA A 35 4.66 0.31 5.48
N GLU A 36 3.49 0.04 6.04
CA GLU A 36 2.52 1.04 6.43
C GLU A 36 2.07 0.86 7.89
N HIS A 37 2.09 1.96 8.63
CA HIS A 37 1.36 2.19 9.88
C HIS A 37 1.11 3.70 9.96
N PRO A 38 -0.10 4.18 9.61
CA PRO A 38 -0.37 5.62 9.53
C PRO A 38 -0.40 6.30 10.91
N ALA A 39 -0.89 5.61 11.95
CA ALA A 39 -1.03 6.19 13.29
C ALA A 39 -1.11 5.11 14.37
N VAL A 40 0.02 4.69 14.89
CA VAL A 40 0.08 3.69 15.97
C VAL A 40 -0.40 4.32 17.29
N PRO A 41 -1.50 3.84 17.90
CA PRO A 41 -1.98 4.34 19.17
C PRO A 41 -0.95 4.17 20.30
N VAL A 42 -0.86 5.15 21.19
CA VAL A 42 0.05 5.11 22.38
C VAL A 42 -0.32 3.96 23.32
N HIS A 43 -1.61 3.69 23.43
CA HIS A 43 -2.13 2.57 24.21
C HIS A 43 -2.89 1.62 23.29
N SER A 44 -2.46 0.38 23.26
CA SER A 44 -3.08 -0.69 22.48
C SER A 44 -3.18 -1.95 23.31
N ALA A 45 -4.32 -2.65 23.21
CA ALA A 45 -4.51 -3.98 23.78
C ALA A 45 -4.11 -5.09 22.79
N SER A 46 -3.96 -4.75 21.50
CA SER A 46 -3.54 -5.69 20.47
C SER A 46 -2.07 -6.05 20.64
N PRO A 47 -1.72 -7.35 20.82
CA PRO A 47 -0.34 -7.77 20.96
C PRO A 47 0.38 -7.69 19.61
N PHE A 48 1.68 -7.39 19.63
CA PHE A 48 2.49 -7.43 18.40
C PHE A 48 2.57 -8.87 17.85
N PRO A 49 2.17 -9.12 16.60
CA PRO A 49 2.01 -10.49 16.08
C PRO A 49 3.27 -11.34 16.10
N ALA A 50 4.44 -10.74 15.90
CA ALA A 50 5.70 -11.48 15.81
C ALA A 50 6.20 -11.98 17.18
N THR A 51 5.88 -11.30 18.29
CA THR A 51 6.42 -11.65 19.61
C THR A 51 5.36 -11.82 20.68
N GLY A 52 4.11 -11.38 20.44
CA GLY A 52 3.05 -11.31 21.45
C GLY A 52 3.25 -10.20 22.50
N GLY A 53 4.29 -9.38 22.34
CA GLY A 53 4.66 -8.31 23.26
C GLY A 53 4.29 -6.91 22.78
N GLU A 54 5.09 -5.94 23.20
CA GLU A 54 4.94 -4.53 22.82
C GLU A 54 5.25 -4.31 21.33
N ILE A 55 4.55 -3.32 20.76
CA ILE A 55 4.80 -2.88 19.38
C ILE A 55 6.17 -2.19 19.33
N PRO A 56 7.08 -2.58 18.43
CA PRO A 56 8.35 -1.88 18.29
C PRO A 56 8.14 -0.39 17.99
N TRP A 57 8.88 0.45 18.67
CA TRP A 57 8.78 1.91 18.53
C TRP A 57 8.94 2.40 17.08
N THR A 58 9.65 1.64 16.25
CA THR A 58 9.88 1.96 14.83
C THR A 58 8.61 2.01 14.00
N TYR A 59 7.55 1.29 14.42
CA TYR A 59 6.27 1.21 13.71
C TYR A 59 5.57 2.56 13.62
N SER A 60 5.61 3.35 14.68
CA SER A 60 5.04 4.72 14.68
C SER A 60 5.88 5.73 13.89
N HIS A 61 7.02 5.32 13.32
CA HIS A 61 7.94 6.18 12.61
C HIS A 61 8.12 5.83 11.13
N PHE A 62 7.30 4.92 10.59
CA PHE A 62 7.34 4.63 9.15
C PHE A 62 6.91 5.86 8.35
N THR A 63 7.54 6.04 7.20
CA THR A 63 7.04 7.03 6.22
C THR A 63 5.79 6.45 5.55
N ASP A 64 4.92 7.35 5.03
CA ASP A 64 3.84 6.87 4.16
C ASP A 64 4.44 6.13 2.96
N PRO A 65 3.99 4.90 2.66
CA PRO A 65 4.60 4.08 1.63
C PRO A 65 4.45 4.66 0.23
N TYR A 66 3.34 5.36 -0.08
CA TYR A 66 3.13 5.96 -1.40
C TYR A 66 4.06 7.14 -1.65
N ILE A 67 4.32 7.95 -0.62
CA ILE A 67 5.30 9.04 -0.69
C ILE A 67 6.71 8.48 -0.87
N ALA A 68 7.07 7.45 -0.09
CA ALA A 68 8.38 6.79 -0.22
C ALA A 68 8.57 6.17 -1.60
N LEU A 69 7.56 5.46 -2.10
CA LEU A 69 7.59 4.81 -3.41
C LEU A 69 7.61 5.81 -4.57
N ALA A 70 6.92 6.95 -4.43
CA ALA A 70 6.99 8.02 -5.42
C ALA A 70 8.42 8.59 -5.52
N ARG A 71 9.09 8.83 -4.39
CA ARG A 71 10.52 9.23 -4.38
C ARG A 71 11.42 8.16 -4.99
N ALA A 72 11.21 6.89 -4.63
CA ALA A 72 11.96 5.75 -5.15
C ALA A 72 11.80 5.62 -6.68
N SER A 73 10.58 5.77 -7.18
CA SER A 73 10.28 5.64 -8.62
C SER A 73 11.00 6.66 -9.48
N GLY A 74 11.22 7.88 -8.94
CA GLY A 74 11.85 8.99 -9.65
C GLY A 74 13.37 8.83 -9.87
N VAL A 75 14.03 7.92 -9.15
CA VAL A 75 15.49 7.71 -9.20
C VAL A 75 15.90 6.32 -9.63
N THR A 76 14.95 5.46 -9.94
CA THR A 76 15.14 4.07 -10.38
C THR A 76 14.48 3.84 -11.73
N SER A 77 14.90 2.80 -12.44
CA SER A 77 14.42 2.50 -13.80
C SER A 77 13.97 1.04 -14.01
N THR A 78 14.47 0.11 -13.22
CA THR A 78 14.24 -1.33 -13.41
C THR A 78 13.65 -2.03 -12.20
N ILE A 79 14.09 -1.68 -10.98
CA ILE A 79 13.61 -2.30 -9.74
C ILE A 79 12.10 -2.09 -9.59
N LYS A 80 11.38 -3.15 -9.26
CA LYS A 80 9.97 -3.07 -8.88
C LYS A 80 9.83 -2.43 -7.52
N ILE A 81 8.78 -1.65 -7.36
CA ILE A 81 8.48 -0.92 -6.12
C ILE A 81 7.13 -1.40 -5.58
N GLY A 82 7.05 -1.71 -4.31
CA GLY A 82 5.83 -2.30 -3.74
C GLY A 82 5.51 -1.84 -2.32
N THR A 83 4.24 -1.92 -1.98
CA THR A 83 3.80 -1.76 -0.60
C THR A 83 3.90 -3.08 0.16
N GLY A 84 4.57 -3.08 1.28
CA GLY A 84 4.75 -4.27 2.09
C GLY A 84 4.31 -4.06 3.53
N ILE A 85 3.05 -3.85 3.74
CA ILE A 85 1.83 -3.89 2.92
C ILE A 85 1.01 -2.60 3.03
N THR A 86 0.06 -2.35 2.11
CA THR A 86 -1.00 -1.34 2.31
C THR A 86 -2.10 -1.90 3.22
N LEU A 87 -2.47 -1.15 4.24
CA LEU A 87 -3.58 -1.45 5.13
C LEU A 87 -4.88 -0.97 4.50
N VAL A 88 -5.46 -1.79 3.61
CA VAL A 88 -6.59 -1.39 2.75
C VAL A 88 -7.82 -0.88 3.54
N PRO A 89 -8.23 -1.49 4.69
CA PRO A 89 -9.37 -0.98 5.46
C PRO A 89 -9.17 0.43 6.05
N GLU A 90 -7.93 0.89 6.09
CA GLU A 90 -7.54 2.16 6.69
C GLU A 90 -7.48 3.31 5.68
N ARG A 91 -7.82 3.04 4.41
CA ARG A 91 -7.75 4.00 3.31
C ARG A 91 -9.09 4.10 2.55
N ASN A 92 -9.37 5.30 2.05
CA ASN A 92 -10.49 5.48 1.12
C ASN A 92 -10.14 4.86 -0.24
N PRO A 93 -10.89 3.86 -0.76
CA PRO A 93 -10.51 3.14 -1.97
C PRO A 93 -10.54 3.97 -3.25
N LEU A 94 -11.35 5.06 -3.31
CA LEU A 94 -11.37 5.94 -4.48
C LEU A 94 -10.07 6.76 -4.57
N LEU A 95 -9.60 7.27 -3.41
CA LEU A 95 -8.33 7.99 -3.34
C LEU A 95 -7.16 7.05 -3.58
N LEU A 96 -7.18 5.89 -2.91
CA LEU A 96 -6.15 4.86 -3.06
C LEU A 96 -6.01 4.38 -4.51
N ALA A 97 -7.13 4.18 -5.21
CA ALA A 97 -7.10 3.83 -6.64
C ALA A 97 -6.39 4.90 -7.49
N LYS A 98 -6.59 6.19 -7.15
CA LYS A 98 -5.92 7.31 -7.83
C LYS A 98 -4.42 7.33 -7.55
N GLU A 99 -4.02 7.16 -6.32
CA GLU A 99 -2.63 7.12 -5.88
C GLU A 99 -1.86 6.00 -6.58
N ILE A 100 -2.43 4.79 -6.57
CA ILE A 100 -1.87 3.59 -7.22
C ILE A 100 -1.74 3.80 -8.74
N ALA A 101 -2.79 4.28 -9.39
CA ALA A 101 -2.75 4.49 -10.84
C ALA A 101 -1.70 5.54 -11.24
N SER A 102 -1.54 6.60 -10.44
CA SER A 102 -0.55 7.63 -10.66
C SER A 102 0.87 7.10 -10.46
N LEU A 103 1.10 6.39 -9.36
CA LEU A 103 2.40 5.79 -9.06
C LEU A 103 2.81 4.75 -10.10
N ASP A 104 1.87 3.90 -10.51
CA ASP A 104 2.12 2.89 -11.55
C ASP A 104 2.52 3.53 -12.88
N ARG A 105 1.87 4.63 -13.27
CA ARG A 105 2.27 5.39 -14.47
C ARG A 105 3.63 6.06 -14.32
N PHE A 106 3.89 6.73 -13.21
CA PHE A 106 5.18 7.41 -12.98
C PHE A 106 6.35 6.44 -12.90
N SER A 107 6.11 5.23 -12.38
CA SER A 107 7.12 4.17 -12.33
C SER A 107 7.28 3.40 -13.65
N GLY A 108 6.46 3.70 -14.67
CA GLY A 108 6.47 2.95 -15.94
C GLY A 108 5.97 1.51 -15.81
N GLY A 109 5.01 1.25 -14.92
CA GLY A 109 4.42 -0.08 -14.71
C GLY A 109 5.28 -1.00 -13.83
N ARG A 110 6.04 -0.44 -12.90
CA ARG A 110 6.87 -1.22 -11.95
C ARG A 110 6.24 -1.39 -10.57
N PHE A 111 5.02 -0.87 -10.36
CA PHE A 111 4.36 -0.94 -9.07
C PHE A 111 3.76 -2.32 -8.79
N LEU A 112 3.95 -2.81 -7.56
CA LEU A 112 3.38 -4.03 -7.00
C LEU A 112 2.48 -3.63 -5.81
N PHE A 113 1.20 -3.95 -5.92
CA PHE A 113 0.23 -3.60 -4.89
C PHE A 113 0.16 -4.68 -3.82
N GLY A 114 1.03 -4.61 -2.83
CA GLY A 114 0.99 -5.48 -1.66
C GLY A 114 -0.07 -5.01 -0.66
N ILE A 115 -0.97 -5.91 -0.28
CA ILE A 115 -2.14 -5.60 0.55
C ILE A 115 -2.22 -6.46 1.79
N GLY A 116 -2.86 -5.92 2.83
CA GLY A 116 -3.27 -6.63 4.02
C GLY A 116 -4.46 -5.95 4.69
N THR A 117 -5.00 -6.61 5.70
CA THR A 117 -6.19 -6.13 6.41
C THR A 117 -5.88 -5.44 7.74
N GLY A 118 -4.60 -5.39 8.12
CA GLY A 118 -4.19 -4.89 9.43
C GLY A 118 -4.42 -5.88 10.57
N TRP A 119 -3.55 -5.83 11.56
CA TRP A 119 -3.61 -6.62 12.79
C TRP A 119 -3.90 -5.76 14.02
N LEU A 120 -3.59 -4.46 13.95
CA LEU A 120 -3.75 -3.51 15.05
C LEU A 120 -5.17 -2.94 15.02
N ARG A 121 -6.04 -3.53 15.85
CA ARG A 121 -7.46 -3.16 15.90
C ARG A 121 -7.65 -1.65 16.11
N GLU A 122 -6.94 -1.11 17.09
CA GLU A 122 -7.09 0.27 17.51
C GLU A 122 -6.71 1.26 16.40
N GLU A 123 -5.70 0.94 15.60
CA GLU A 123 -5.31 1.73 14.42
C GLU A 123 -6.38 1.64 13.33
N THR A 124 -6.82 0.42 13.00
CA THR A 124 -7.85 0.21 11.98
C THR A 124 -9.14 0.97 12.32
N GLU A 125 -9.60 0.89 13.59
CA GLU A 125 -10.81 1.59 14.04
C GLU A 125 -10.60 3.12 14.06
N LEU A 126 -9.42 3.61 14.46
CA LEU A 126 -9.05 5.02 14.43
C LEU A 126 -9.11 5.60 12.99
N MET A 127 -8.68 4.81 12.01
CA MET A 127 -8.70 5.17 10.60
C MET A 127 -10.07 4.98 9.93
N GLY A 128 -11.10 4.54 10.69
CA GLY A 128 -12.47 4.36 10.22
C GLY A 128 -12.76 3.01 9.57
N GLY A 129 -11.84 2.06 9.70
CA GLY A 129 -12.02 0.68 9.23
C GLY A 129 -12.89 -0.16 10.19
N ASP A 130 -13.60 -1.14 9.64
CA ASP A 130 -14.32 -2.15 10.43
C ASP A 130 -13.38 -3.34 10.69
N PHE A 131 -12.73 -3.34 11.86
CA PHE A 131 -11.77 -4.39 12.19
C PHE A 131 -12.38 -5.80 12.19
N VAL A 132 -13.63 -5.93 12.65
CA VAL A 132 -14.30 -7.25 12.71
C VAL A 132 -14.54 -7.80 11.31
N HIS A 133 -14.92 -6.95 10.38
CA HIS A 133 -15.23 -7.32 9.00
C HIS A 133 -14.17 -6.86 7.98
N ARG A 134 -12.96 -6.56 8.44
CA ARG A 134 -11.88 -5.99 7.62
C ARG A 134 -11.57 -6.79 6.34
N TRP A 135 -11.76 -8.11 6.37
CA TRP A 135 -11.59 -8.94 5.17
C TRP A 135 -12.66 -8.67 4.11
N THR A 136 -13.92 -8.51 4.53
CA THR A 136 -15.02 -8.18 3.61
C THR A 136 -14.86 -6.77 3.08
N GLN A 137 -14.51 -5.81 3.95
CA GLN A 137 -14.23 -4.42 3.57
C GLN A 137 -13.06 -4.33 2.57
N THR A 138 -11.97 -5.08 2.80
CA THR A 138 -10.84 -5.16 1.87
C THR A 138 -11.26 -5.72 0.52
N ARG A 139 -12.04 -6.80 0.50
CA ARG A 139 -12.53 -7.40 -0.76
C ARG A 139 -13.32 -6.38 -1.57
N GLU A 140 -14.29 -5.70 -0.95
CA GLU A 140 -15.08 -4.66 -1.65
C GLU A 140 -14.18 -3.49 -2.12
N ALA A 141 -13.24 -3.04 -1.31
CA ALA A 141 -12.29 -2.00 -1.71
C ALA A 141 -11.49 -2.39 -2.95
N ILE A 142 -11.04 -3.65 -3.04
CA ILE A 142 -10.34 -4.18 -4.23
C ILE A 142 -11.26 -4.20 -5.45
N GLU A 143 -12.51 -4.61 -5.30
CA GLU A 143 -13.50 -4.60 -6.40
C GLU A 143 -13.76 -3.18 -6.90
N VAL A 144 -13.93 -2.21 -5.99
CA VAL A 144 -14.03 -0.78 -6.29
C VAL A 144 -12.83 -0.28 -7.08
N MET A 145 -11.61 -0.57 -6.61
CA MET A 145 -10.39 -0.12 -7.27
C MET A 145 -10.24 -0.75 -8.67
N LYS A 146 -10.54 -2.04 -8.81
CA LYS A 146 -10.54 -2.72 -10.12
C LYS A 146 -11.53 -2.07 -11.09
N ALA A 147 -12.75 -1.74 -10.65
CA ALA A 147 -13.71 -1.03 -11.48
C ALA A 147 -13.18 0.33 -11.94
N LEU A 148 -12.61 1.12 -11.01
CA LEU A 148 -12.01 2.43 -11.31
C LEU A 148 -10.81 2.35 -12.28
N TRP A 149 -10.03 1.27 -12.24
CA TRP A 149 -8.87 1.10 -13.12
C TRP A 149 -9.22 0.61 -14.53
N THR A 150 -10.33 -0.13 -14.67
CA THR A 150 -10.64 -0.83 -15.92
C THR A 150 -11.78 -0.21 -16.72
N HIS A 151 -12.68 0.57 -16.10
CA HIS A 151 -13.80 1.20 -16.79
C HIS A 151 -13.64 2.73 -16.88
N ASP A 152 -14.12 3.33 -17.96
CA ASP A 152 -14.11 4.80 -18.11
C ASP A 152 -15.03 5.48 -17.11
N GLU A 153 -16.20 4.92 -16.92
CA GLU A 153 -17.15 5.27 -15.86
C GLU A 153 -17.35 4.05 -14.96
N ALA A 154 -17.19 4.25 -13.67
CA ALA A 154 -17.32 3.20 -12.66
C ALA A 154 -18.32 3.64 -11.59
N GLU A 155 -19.19 2.73 -11.19
CA GLU A 155 -20.07 2.83 -10.04
C GLU A 155 -19.91 1.58 -9.17
N TYR A 156 -20.32 1.66 -7.92
CA TYR A 156 -20.30 0.50 -7.03
C TYR A 156 -21.43 0.59 -5.99
N HIS A 157 -22.08 -0.53 -5.73
CA HIS A 157 -23.19 -0.67 -4.78
C HIS A 157 -22.97 -1.88 -3.89
N GLY A 158 -22.16 -1.72 -2.86
CA GLY A 158 -21.81 -2.75 -1.89
C GLY A 158 -22.26 -2.44 -0.47
N GLN A 159 -21.80 -3.22 0.45
CA GLN A 159 -22.08 -3.05 1.87
C GLN A 159 -21.27 -1.90 2.49
N TYR A 160 -20.01 -1.77 2.11
CA TYR A 160 -19.08 -0.77 2.67
C TYR A 160 -18.90 0.43 1.76
N PHE A 161 -19.03 0.24 0.46
CA PHE A 161 -18.81 1.32 -0.52
C PHE A 161 -20.01 1.44 -1.45
N ASN A 162 -20.48 2.68 -1.60
CA ASN A 162 -21.61 2.99 -2.48
C ASN A 162 -21.41 4.38 -3.09
N PHE A 163 -21.32 4.44 -4.42
CA PHE A 163 -21.16 5.70 -5.14
C PHE A 163 -21.73 5.62 -6.57
N PRO A 164 -22.24 6.75 -7.09
CA PRO A 164 -22.78 6.83 -8.44
C PRO A 164 -21.66 6.75 -9.49
N PRO A 165 -21.99 6.70 -10.80
CA PRO A 165 -20.97 6.72 -11.85
C PRO A 165 -19.99 7.87 -11.71
N VAL A 166 -18.70 7.55 -11.65
CA VAL A 166 -17.58 8.49 -11.53
C VAL A 166 -16.52 8.18 -12.57
N ARG A 167 -15.74 9.19 -12.96
CA ARG A 167 -14.54 9.04 -13.79
C ARG A 167 -13.31 9.24 -12.95
N SER A 168 -12.38 8.30 -13.02
CA SER A 168 -11.08 8.38 -12.34
C SER A 168 -9.94 8.13 -13.32
N TYR A 169 -9.14 9.15 -13.58
CA TYR A 169 -7.93 9.12 -14.40
C TYR A 169 -6.74 9.70 -13.61
N PRO A 170 -5.48 9.28 -13.91
CA PRO A 170 -5.12 8.36 -14.99
C PRO A 170 -5.53 6.92 -14.68
N LYS A 171 -5.59 6.08 -15.71
CA LYS A 171 -5.63 4.61 -15.52
C LYS A 171 -4.20 4.09 -15.34
N PRO A 172 -3.99 2.96 -14.63
CA PRO A 172 -2.65 2.37 -14.50
C PRO A 172 -1.98 2.11 -15.84
N ALA A 173 -0.64 2.08 -15.83
CA ALA A 173 0.15 1.66 -16.98
C ALA A 173 0.00 0.15 -17.23
N GLN A 174 0.08 -0.63 -16.15
CA GLN A 174 -0.13 -2.09 -16.19
C GLN A 174 -1.58 -2.45 -16.51
N LYS A 175 -1.80 -3.49 -17.27
CA LYS A 175 -3.13 -3.96 -17.68
C LYS A 175 -3.39 -5.39 -17.22
N PRO A 176 -4.59 -5.69 -16.71
CA PRO A 176 -5.72 -4.78 -16.49
C PRO A 176 -5.50 -3.79 -15.34
N HIS A 177 -4.58 -4.04 -14.44
CA HIS A 177 -4.19 -3.24 -13.28
C HIS A 177 -2.86 -3.75 -12.71
N PRO A 178 -2.18 -3.05 -11.79
CA PRO A 178 -1.00 -3.56 -11.09
C PRO A 178 -1.27 -4.91 -10.42
N PRO A 179 -0.28 -5.80 -10.34
CA PRO A 179 -0.41 -7.06 -9.59
C PRO A 179 -0.79 -6.80 -8.14
N ILE A 180 -1.79 -7.55 -7.64
CA ILE A 180 -2.25 -7.48 -6.25
C ILE A 180 -1.65 -8.68 -5.52
N ILE A 181 -0.90 -8.43 -4.45
CA ILE A 181 -0.15 -9.41 -3.68
C ILE A 181 -0.65 -9.39 -2.25
N LEU A 182 -1.16 -10.51 -1.76
CA LEU A 182 -1.59 -10.64 -0.38
C LEU A 182 -0.37 -10.93 0.51
N GLY A 183 -0.19 -10.12 1.57
CA GLY A 183 0.83 -10.26 2.60
C GLY A 183 0.30 -10.81 3.92
#